data_66810f19f5419ac90ae42845bdbd7b9b
#
_entry.id   66810f19f5419ac90ae42845bdbd7b9b
#
_cell.length_a   1.000
_cell.length_b   1.000
_cell.length_c   1.000
_cell.angle_alpha   90.00
_cell.angle_beta   90.00
_cell.angle_gamma   90.00
#
_symmetry.space_group_name_H-M   'P 1'
#
loop_
_entity.id
_entity.type
_entity.pdbx_description
1 polymer ?
#
loop_
_entity_poly.entity_id
_entity_poly.type
_entity_poly.pdbx_seq_one_letter_code
_entity_poly.pdbx_strand_id
1 'polypeptide(L)'
;MKKSLRLLTFSAICTLWAATASAQATPQSTTPQSTDNATRPATPTFTGDTGLWFAPTAEVLPSNKLSVSGYRRGTNYFQGLTNVGDFAGTFSVGIKNRAEVFGSFLFDTRIDRELKPIFVNDPEYGSFLAAYPRVRQSWTGNNVGDFYLGAKVNLWSQYQQRPVALAVRGALKLPTGDDEVGVSTGKLDGQVDFVVSKYSRGIEGTGYFGMAFRGNPDGFDTPSSAIRWGTGVGVPLLLGFRGTAEINGTLETGDDATLAGATLLGLDGDHLDGSVATGPSKTVSLQRATLGVTWHHRSGFFIGAAGNLNLPAKSSDNLALGRHEAYDPDSWDFATLQVRLGYHPGVRVYVPPPPPPPPPPPPPPPAAPQNRPPTVTAQCDPCTVAPGGTSTVTAVGADPDGDPLTYAWTAPAGTFTNATARVTPWTAPQQEGPVVATVTVNDGRGGTARATTTIQVVRPPAPVVRNYTFDDVYFDFDRYSLRPEATRILDEAIAAMGQDATLRVQIEGHTCNIGTAEYNLALGDRRANQVRDYFISRGVAAARLTTVSYGEERPKHDNSREETRRLNRRAALVVNLQR
;
A
#
# COMPACT_ATOMS: atom_id res chain seq x y z
N MET A 1 -32.49 -25.32 -32.65
CA MET A 1 -32.33 -24.21 -33.56
C MET A 1 -33.09 -22.98 -33.02
N LYS A 2 -32.55 -22.26 -32.09
CA LYS A 2 -33.02 -20.91 -31.62
C LYS A 2 -31.98 -20.30 -30.64
N LYS A 3 -30.73 -20.09 -31.11
CA LYS A 3 -29.65 -19.46 -30.32
C LYS A 3 -28.90 -18.36 -31.07
N SER A 4 -29.49 -17.75 -32.10
CA SER A 4 -28.72 -16.83 -32.96
C SER A 4 -29.31 -15.43 -33.15
N LEU A 5 -30.08 -14.88 -32.19
CA LEU A 5 -30.69 -13.56 -32.43
C LEU A 5 -30.60 -12.56 -31.24
N ARG A 6 -29.61 -12.65 -30.37
CA ARG A 6 -29.42 -11.63 -29.32
C ARG A 6 -28.03 -10.97 -29.30
N LEU A 7 -27.19 -11.25 -30.30
CA LEU A 7 -25.82 -10.67 -30.37
C LEU A 7 -25.73 -9.38 -31.20
N LEU A 8 -26.78 -8.88 -31.78
CA LEU A 8 -26.74 -7.76 -32.74
C LEU A 8 -27.13 -6.40 -32.18
N THR A 9 -27.56 -6.28 -30.94
CA THR A 9 -27.95 -4.99 -30.36
C THR A 9 -26.85 -4.28 -29.56
N PHE A 10 -25.75 -4.94 -29.25
CA PHE A 10 -24.64 -4.34 -28.48
C PHE A 10 -23.56 -3.69 -29.37
N SER A 11 -23.51 -4.03 -30.67
CA SER A 11 -22.51 -3.47 -31.61
C SER A 11 -22.83 -2.02 -32.04
N ALA A 12 -24.07 -1.57 -31.87
CA ALA A 12 -24.50 -0.25 -32.31
C ALA A 12 -24.17 0.90 -31.32
N ILE A 13 -23.90 0.59 -30.06
CA ILE A 13 -23.62 1.64 -29.05
C ILE A 13 -22.14 2.02 -29.03
N CYS A 14 -21.23 1.14 -29.38
CA CYS A 14 -19.79 1.47 -29.45
C CYS A 14 -19.38 2.23 -30.70
N THR A 15 -20.17 2.23 -31.78
CA THR A 15 -19.83 2.89 -33.04
C THR A 15 -20.33 4.34 -33.13
N LEU A 16 -21.27 4.77 -32.29
CA LEU A 16 -21.81 6.14 -32.34
C LEU A 16 -20.96 7.18 -31.57
N TRP A 17 -19.95 6.80 -30.83
CA TRP A 17 -19.11 7.73 -30.07
C TRP A 17 -17.79 8.11 -30.73
N ALA A 18 -17.46 7.50 -31.87
CA ALA A 18 -16.24 7.82 -32.61
C ALA A 18 -16.41 8.96 -33.65
N ALA A 19 -17.61 9.41 -33.93
CA ALA A 19 -17.90 10.26 -35.08
C ALA A 19 -18.14 11.77 -34.79
N THR A 20 -18.05 12.25 -33.55
CA THR A 20 -18.33 13.68 -33.25
C THR A 20 -17.14 14.46 -32.64
N ALA A 21 -15.93 13.99 -32.85
CA ALA A 21 -14.70 14.69 -32.38
C ALA A 21 -13.96 15.43 -33.53
N SER A 22 -14.62 15.84 -34.57
CA SER A 22 -14.03 16.70 -35.59
C SER A 22 -14.91 17.94 -35.81
N ALA A 23 -14.55 19.02 -35.17
CA ALA A 23 -14.59 20.42 -35.61
C ALA A 23 -14.63 21.36 -34.41
N GLN A 24 -13.50 21.92 -34.08
CA GLN A 24 -13.34 23.37 -33.94
C GLN A 24 -11.87 23.66 -33.65
N ALA A 25 -11.16 24.12 -34.67
CA ALA A 25 -9.87 24.76 -34.51
C ALA A 25 -10.12 26.10 -33.78
N THR A 26 -9.89 26.12 -32.49
CA THR A 26 -9.74 27.33 -31.69
C THR A 26 -8.28 27.78 -31.77
N PRO A 27 -8.00 29.11 -31.77
CA PRO A 27 -6.64 29.61 -31.94
C PRO A 27 -5.71 29.04 -30.89
N GLN A 28 -4.52 28.61 -31.32
CA GLN A 28 -3.44 28.15 -30.46
C GLN A 28 -3.14 29.21 -29.41
N SER A 29 -3.66 29.06 -28.23
CA SER A 29 -3.07 29.70 -27.05
C SER A 29 -1.69 29.10 -26.90
N THR A 30 -0.64 29.89 -26.92
CA THR A 30 0.74 29.53 -26.60
C THR A 30 0.86 29.22 -25.11
N THR A 31 0.15 28.20 -24.65
CA THR A 31 0.31 27.68 -23.29
C THR A 31 1.63 26.89 -23.25
N PRO A 32 2.52 27.16 -22.33
CA PRO A 32 3.79 26.44 -22.23
C PRO A 32 3.52 24.94 -22.11
N GLN A 33 4.10 24.16 -23.02
CA GLN A 33 4.01 22.70 -22.96
C GLN A 33 4.92 22.17 -21.86
N SER A 34 4.39 21.26 -21.03
CA SER A 34 5.18 20.48 -20.06
C SER A 34 6.24 19.64 -20.77
N THR A 35 7.35 19.38 -20.08
CA THR A 35 8.33 18.40 -20.54
C THR A 35 7.64 17.03 -20.61
N ASP A 36 7.66 16.41 -21.80
CA ASP A 36 6.77 15.29 -22.17
C ASP A 36 6.90 14.00 -21.34
N ASN A 37 7.89 13.89 -20.45
CA ASN A 37 8.24 12.64 -19.77
C ASN A 37 8.09 12.67 -18.23
N ALA A 38 7.64 13.77 -17.63
CA ALA A 38 7.49 13.83 -16.18
C ALA A 38 6.27 13.03 -15.71
N THR A 39 6.52 12.05 -14.85
CA THR A 39 5.47 11.25 -14.22
C THR A 39 5.60 11.26 -12.70
N ARG A 40 4.49 11.08 -12.01
CA ARG A 40 4.45 10.79 -10.58
C ARG A 40 4.08 9.33 -10.34
N PRO A 41 4.49 8.73 -9.21
CA PRO A 41 4.09 7.38 -8.86
C PRO A 41 2.57 7.21 -8.80
N ALA A 42 2.11 6.10 -9.33
CA ALA A 42 0.73 5.66 -9.27
C ALA A 42 0.70 4.13 -9.18
N THR A 43 -0.46 3.55 -8.97
CA THR A 43 -0.68 2.11 -8.88
C THR A 43 -1.94 1.74 -9.65
N PRO A 44 -2.10 0.50 -10.11
CA PRO A 44 -3.38 0.02 -10.59
C PRO A 44 -4.33 -0.28 -9.43
N THR A 45 -5.62 -0.28 -9.70
CA THR A 45 -6.65 -0.85 -8.83
C THR A 45 -6.68 -2.37 -8.97
N PHE A 46 -7.50 -3.05 -8.17
CA PHE A 46 -7.76 -4.49 -8.31
C PHE A 46 -8.33 -4.88 -9.69
N THR A 47 -9.03 -3.99 -10.36
CA THR A 47 -9.55 -4.20 -11.72
C THR A 47 -8.54 -3.86 -12.82
N GLY A 48 -7.38 -3.31 -12.47
CA GLY A 48 -6.26 -3.06 -13.38
C GLY A 48 -6.10 -1.61 -13.82
N ASP A 49 -7.12 -0.76 -13.72
CA ASP A 49 -7.03 0.65 -14.08
C ASP A 49 -6.26 1.48 -13.04
N THR A 50 -5.70 2.59 -13.46
CA THR A 50 -4.95 3.50 -12.58
C THR A 50 -5.82 4.02 -11.43
N GLY A 51 -5.33 3.84 -10.18
CA GLY A 51 -6.07 4.24 -8.98
C GLY A 51 -5.32 3.95 -7.68
N LEU A 52 -6.09 3.81 -6.61
CA LEU A 52 -5.59 3.39 -5.29
C LEU A 52 -5.65 1.86 -5.18
N TRP A 53 -6.37 1.28 -4.20
CA TRP A 53 -6.60 -0.17 -4.13
C TRP A 53 -7.85 -0.59 -4.91
N PHE A 54 -8.95 0.12 -4.68
CA PHE A 54 -10.25 -0.13 -5.29
C PHE A 54 -10.83 1.11 -5.95
N ALA A 55 -10.52 2.31 -5.42
CA ALA A 55 -10.99 3.57 -5.95
C ALA A 55 -10.13 3.99 -7.16
N PRO A 56 -10.73 4.08 -8.37
CA PRO A 56 -10.03 4.58 -9.55
C PRO A 56 -9.68 6.07 -9.38
N THR A 57 -8.60 6.50 -10.00
CA THR A 57 -8.34 7.93 -10.22
C THR A 57 -8.70 8.31 -11.65
N ALA A 58 -8.98 9.59 -11.88
CA ALA A 58 -9.38 10.07 -13.20
C ALA A 58 -8.18 10.20 -14.18
N GLU A 59 -6.94 10.17 -13.67
CA GLU A 59 -5.76 10.15 -14.52
C GLU A 59 -5.54 8.77 -15.13
N VAL A 60 -4.87 8.74 -16.29
CA VAL A 60 -4.61 7.52 -17.07
C VAL A 60 -3.12 7.33 -17.32
N LEU A 61 -2.74 6.13 -17.71
CA LEU A 61 -1.39 5.81 -18.15
C LEU A 61 -0.94 6.69 -19.32
N PRO A 62 0.35 7.07 -19.38
CA PRO A 62 0.93 7.69 -20.58
C PRO A 62 0.78 6.77 -21.80
N SER A 63 0.71 7.38 -22.98
CA SER A 63 0.57 6.65 -24.24
C SER A 63 1.63 5.56 -24.41
N ASN A 64 1.20 4.39 -24.87
CA ASN A 64 2.05 3.21 -25.12
C ASN A 64 2.83 2.71 -23.88
N LYS A 65 2.40 3.06 -22.69
CA LYS A 65 2.94 2.51 -21.44
C LYS A 65 2.03 1.39 -20.94
N LEU A 66 2.68 0.38 -20.37
CA LEU A 66 2.05 -0.80 -19.79
C LEU A 66 2.21 -0.78 -18.28
N SER A 67 1.17 -1.15 -17.56
CA SER A 67 1.22 -1.53 -16.15
C SER A 67 0.82 -2.99 -16.00
N VAL A 68 1.49 -3.71 -15.12
CA VAL A 68 1.17 -5.10 -14.75
C VAL A 68 1.30 -5.29 -13.25
N SER A 69 0.42 -6.06 -12.66
CA SER A 69 0.51 -6.36 -11.23
C SER A 69 -0.16 -7.67 -10.84
N GLY A 70 0.25 -8.19 -9.69
CA GLY A 70 -0.41 -9.27 -8.99
C GLY A 70 -1.08 -8.76 -7.72
N TYR A 71 -2.25 -9.30 -7.44
CA TYR A 71 -3.03 -9.01 -6.25
C TYR A 71 -3.40 -10.29 -5.51
N ARG A 72 -3.34 -10.22 -4.19
CA ARG A 72 -4.11 -11.11 -3.31
C ARG A 72 -5.14 -10.25 -2.58
N ARG A 73 -6.42 -10.54 -2.76
CA ARG A 73 -7.54 -9.87 -2.10
C ARG A 73 -8.29 -10.86 -1.23
N GLY A 74 -8.54 -10.50 0.02
CA GLY A 74 -9.50 -11.18 0.88
C GLY A 74 -10.78 -10.34 1.00
N THR A 75 -11.91 -10.99 1.12
CA THR A 75 -13.19 -10.36 1.42
C THR A 75 -13.99 -11.29 2.33
N ASN A 76 -14.32 -10.82 3.52
CA ASN A 76 -15.23 -11.53 4.42
C ASN A 76 -16.65 -11.00 4.19
N TYR A 77 -17.57 -11.89 4.00
CA TYR A 77 -18.99 -11.59 3.88
C TYR A 77 -19.71 -12.11 5.13
N PHE A 78 -20.60 -11.31 5.69
CA PHE A 78 -21.49 -11.79 6.77
C PHE A 78 -22.38 -12.92 6.30
N GLN A 79 -22.85 -12.83 5.06
CA GLN A 79 -23.72 -13.85 4.48
C GLN A 79 -23.01 -15.20 4.49
N GLY A 80 -23.48 -16.09 5.32
CA GLY A 80 -22.96 -17.44 5.47
C GLY A 80 -21.55 -17.52 5.98
N LEU A 81 -21.07 -16.48 6.72
CA LEU A 81 -19.71 -16.43 7.23
C LEU A 81 -18.70 -16.83 6.14
N THR A 82 -18.78 -16.14 5.01
CA THR A 82 -18.06 -16.53 3.81
C THR A 82 -16.80 -15.68 3.65
N ASN A 83 -15.64 -16.32 3.63
CA ASN A 83 -14.37 -15.73 3.25
C ASN A 83 -14.06 -16.03 1.78
N VAL A 84 -13.79 -15.00 1.01
CA VAL A 84 -13.38 -15.13 -0.39
C VAL A 84 -11.97 -14.57 -0.55
N GLY A 85 -11.06 -15.41 -1.02
CA GLY A 85 -9.69 -15.05 -1.36
C GLY A 85 -9.48 -15.09 -2.86
N ASP A 86 -9.21 -13.93 -3.48
CA ASP A 86 -8.91 -13.84 -4.90
C ASP A 86 -7.42 -13.60 -5.12
N PHE A 87 -6.85 -14.29 -6.09
CA PHE A 87 -5.54 -14.02 -6.64
C PHE A 87 -5.72 -13.56 -8.09
N ALA A 88 -5.30 -12.36 -8.37
CA ALA A 88 -5.52 -11.74 -9.66
C ALA A 88 -4.22 -11.24 -10.29
N GLY A 89 -4.11 -11.39 -11.61
CA GLY A 89 -3.16 -10.69 -12.44
C GLY A 89 -3.84 -9.53 -13.14
N THR A 90 -3.30 -8.32 -13.06
CA THR A 90 -3.88 -7.15 -13.70
C THR A 90 -2.96 -6.55 -14.75
N PHE A 91 -3.53 -5.92 -15.74
CA PHE A 91 -2.79 -5.17 -16.75
C PHE A 91 -3.55 -3.90 -17.13
N SER A 92 -2.82 -2.91 -17.61
CA SER A 92 -3.41 -1.76 -18.30
C SER A 92 -2.44 -1.15 -19.31
N VAL A 93 -2.99 -0.56 -20.37
CA VAL A 93 -2.26 0.07 -21.48
C VAL A 93 -2.81 1.47 -21.72
N GLY A 94 -1.92 2.46 -21.74
CA GLY A 94 -2.27 3.84 -22.03
C GLY A 94 -2.42 4.12 -23.52
N ILE A 95 -3.46 4.86 -23.89
CA ILE A 95 -3.79 5.21 -25.27
C ILE A 95 -3.87 6.73 -25.42
N LYS A 96 -3.02 7.30 -26.28
CA LYS A 96 -3.01 8.74 -26.66
C LYS A 96 -3.04 9.71 -25.47
N ASN A 97 -2.50 9.31 -24.31
CA ASN A 97 -2.53 10.07 -23.06
C ASN A 97 -3.93 10.51 -22.59
N ARG A 98 -4.98 9.86 -23.09
CA ARG A 98 -6.39 10.20 -22.85
C ARG A 98 -7.24 9.04 -22.41
N ALA A 99 -6.79 7.83 -22.67
CA ALA A 99 -7.50 6.63 -22.30
C ALA A 99 -6.55 5.56 -21.80
N GLU A 100 -7.06 4.62 -21.06
CA GLU A 100 -6.40 3.36 -20.76
C GLU A 100 -7.40 2.20 -20.92
N VAL A 101 -6.91 1.11 -21.50
CA VAL A 101 -7.61 -0.17 -21.50
C VAL A 101 -6.97 -1.01 -20.41
N PHE A 102 -7.77 -1.66 -19.62
CA PHE A 102 -7.32 -2.41 -18.46
C PHE A 102 -8.06 -3.73 -18.31
N GLY A 103 -7.48 -4.63 -17.56
CA GLY A 103 -8.12 -5.89 -17.22
C GLY A 103 -7.54 -6.53 -15.98
N SER A 104 -8.30 -7.47 -15.44
CA SER A 104 -7.96 -8.28 -14.28
C SER A 104 -8.40 -9.69 -14.50
N PHE A 105 -7.49 -10.65 -14.40
CA PHE A 105 -7.75 -12.06 -14.51
C PHE A 105 -7.60 -12.72 -13.15
N LEU A 106 -8.68 -13.27 -12.63
CA LEU A 106 -8.69 -14.02 -11.38
C LEU A 106 -8.23 -15.46 -11.67
N PHE A 107 -6.94 -15.71 -11.47
CA PHE A 107 -6.37 -17.03 -11.77
C PHE A 107 -6.55 -18.06 -10.65
N ASP A 108 -6.93 -17.61 -9.44
CA ASP A 108 -7.33 -18.47 -8.35
C ASP A 108 -8.34 -17.72 -7.45
N THR A 109 -9.53 -18.30 -7.29
CA THR A 109 -10.56 -17.84 -6.35
C THR A 109 -10.83 -18.96 -5.35
N ARG A 110 -10.69 -18.63 -4.07
CA ARG A 110 -10.89 -19.53 -2.94
C ARG A 110 -12.06 -19.02 -2.13
N ILE A 111 -13.03 -19.90 -1.89
CA ILE A 111 -14.21 -19.58 -1.11
C ILE A 111 -14.25 -20.54 0.07
N ASP A 112 -14.23 -19.99 1.26
CA ASP A 112 -14.42 -20.70 2.52
C ASP A 112 -15.73 -20.22 3.13
N ARG A 113 -16.62 -21.16 3.43
CA ARG A 113 -17.97 -20.89 3.88
C ARG A 113 -18.32 -21.78 5.07
N GLU A 114 -18.48 -21.20 6.23
CA GLU A 114 -18.77 -21.92 7.47
C GLU A 114 -20.24 -22.29 7.61
N LEU A 115 -21.13 -21.43 7.12
CA LEU A 115 -22.57 -21.74 7.09
C LEU A 115 -23.04 -21.94 5.66
N LYS A 116 -23.93 -22.90 5.43
CA LYS A 116 -24.65 -23.04 4.16
C LYS A 116 -25.69 -21.90 4.08
N PRO A 117 -25.41 -20.79 3.38
CA PRO A 117 -26.19 -19.57 3.53
C PRO A 117 -27.59 -19.64 2.97
N ILE A 118 -27.82 -20.57 2.08
CA ILE A 118 -29.13 -20.78 1.46
C ILE A 118 -30.19 -21.21 2.49
N PHE A 119 -29.78 -21.61 3.68
CA PHE A 119 -30.62 -22.21 4.69
C PHE A 119 -30.90 -21.35 5.91
N VAL A 120 -30.27 -20.16 5.97
CA VAL A 120 -30.50 -19.20 7.04
C VAL A 120 -31.46 -18.15 6.54
N ASN A 121 -32.72 -18.27 6.92
CA ASN A 121 -33.73 -17.28 6.62
C ASN A 121 -33.69 -16.14 7.65
N ASP A 122 -32.50 -15.53 7.79
CA ASP A 122 -32.30 -14.39 8.67
C ASP A 122 -32.19 -13.12 7.82
N PRO A 123 -33.10 -12.15 7.99
CA PRO A 123 -33.07 -10.90 7.23
C PRO A 123 -31.85 -10.04 7.51
N GLU A 124 -31.13 -10.24 8.60
CA GLU A 124 -29.93 -9.46 8.92
C GLU A 124 -28.67 -10.08 8.32
N TYR A 125 -28.58 -11.41 8.29
CA TYR A 125 -27.38 -12.13 7.84
C TYR A 125 -27.51 -12.72 6.44
N GLY A 126 -28.65 -12.60 5.81
CA GLY A 126 -28.96 -12.98 4.43
C GLY A 126 -28.16 -14.16 3.93
N SER A 127 -28.82 -15.18 3.47
CA SER A 127 -28.18 -16.44 3.07
C SER A 127 -27.54 -16.42 1.69
N PHE A 128 -27.56 -15.27 0.99
CA PHE A 128 -27.27 -15.23 -0.42
C PHE A 128 -26.21 -14.18 -0.78
N LEU A 129 -25.13 -14.65 -1.40
CA LEU A 129 -24.12 -13.78 -2.00
C LEU A 129 -24.40 -13.65 -3.49
N ALA A 130 -24.82 -12.48 -3.95
CA ALA A 130 -25.14 -12.23 -5.36
C ALA A 130 -23.94 -12.49 -6.30
N ALA A 131 -22.71 -12.35 -5.81
CA ALA A 131 -21.50 -12.63 -6.57
C ALA A 131 -21.13 -14.12 -6.64
N TYR A 132 -21.61 -14.93 -5.67
CA TYR A 132 -21.25 -16.34 -5.52
C TYR A 132 -22.49 -17.17 -5.13
N PRO A 133 -23.53 -17.22 -5.98
CA PRO A 133 -24.82 -17.78 -5.59
C PRO A 133 -24.82 -19.31 -5.45
N ARG A 134 -23.90 -20.00 -6.09
CA ARG A 134 -23.90 -21.46 -6.25
C ARG A 134 -22.82 -22.20 -5.48
N VAL A 135 -22.21 -21.59 -4.45
CA VAL A 135 -21.20 -22.30 -3.66
C VAL A 135 -21.84 -23.48 -2.95
N ARG A 136 -21.52 -24.70 -3.38
CA ARG A 136 -22.10 -25.95 -2.91
C ARG A 136 -21.34 -26.59 -1.75
N GLN A 137 -20.05 -26.29 -1.64
CA GLN A 137 -19.14 -26.86 -0.63
C GLN A 137 -18.74 -25.81 0.40
N SER A 138 -18.40 -26.24 1.62
CA SER A 138 -17.83 -25.36 2.63
C SER A 138 -16.49 -24.77 2.23
N TRP A 139 -15.76 -25.48 1.38
CA TRP A 139 -14.49 -25.04 0.81
C TRP A 139 -14.45 -25.26 -0.69
N THR A 140 -14.05 -24.22 -1.41
CA THR A 140 -13.76 -24.26 -2.86
C THR A 140 -12.43 -23.54 -3.09
N GLY A 141 -11.48 -24.17 -3.72
CA GLY A 141 -10.17 -23.57 -4.00
C GLY A 141 -9.56 -24.05 -5.31
N ASN A 142 -8.51 -23.35 -5.76
CA ASN A 142 -7.80 -23.59 -7.02
C ASN A 142 -8.67 -23.47 -8.27
N ASN A 143 -9.67 -22.59 -8.25
CA ASN A 143 -10.56 -22.36 -9.38
C ASN A 143 -10.26 -21.02 -10.03
N VAL A 144 -10.26 -21.01 -11.35
CA VAL A 144 -10.18 -19.79 -12.14
C VAL A 144 -11.47 -19.00 -11.98
N GLY A 145 -11.36 -17.73 -11.63
CA GLY A 145 -12.49 -16.82 -11.54
C GLY A 145 -12.76 -16.06 -12.84
N ASP A 146 -13.57 -15.02 -12.73
CA ASP A 146 -14.00 -14.22 -13.89
C ASP A 146 -12.89 -13.27 -14.38
N PHE A 147 -12.93 -12.99 -15.67
CA PHE A 147 -12.06 -12.00 -16.31
C PHE A 147 -12.76 -10.65 -16.41
N TYR A 148 -12.09 -9.61 -15.96
CA TYR A 148 -12.55 -8.22 -16.07
C TYR A 148 -11.80 -7.53 -17.20
N LEU A 149 -12.56 -6.84 -18.07
CA LEU A 149 -12.02 -6.01 -19.15
C LEU A 149 -12.71 -4.66 -19.14
N GLY A 150 -11.94 -3.58 -19.24
CA GLY A 150 -12.50 -2.25 -19.17
C GLY A 150 -11.69 -1.20 -19.92
N ALA A 151 -12.30 -0.03 -20.00
CA ALA A 151 -11.65 1.17 -20.52
C ALA A 151 -12.01 2.37 -19.65
N LYS A 152 -11.04 3.28 -19.48
CA LYS A 152 -11.23 4.55 -18.82
C LYS A 152 -10.79 5.67 -19.77
N VAL A 153 -11.64 6.67 -19.93
CA VAL A 153 -11.38 7.83 -20.77
C VAL A 153 -11.31 9.07 -19.88
N ASN A 154 -10.16 9.72 -19.90
CA ASN A 154 -9.93 10.97 -19.20
C ASN A 154 -10.55 12.12 -20.01
N LEU A 155 -11.50 12.83 -19.40
CA LEU A 155 -12.16 14.00 -19.98
C LEU A 155 -11.35 15.28 -19.70
N TRP A 156 -10.91 15.43 -18.44
CA TRP A 156 -10.05 16.51 -17.95
C TRP A 156 -8.87 15.91 -17.21
N SER A 157 -7.67 16.46 -17.45
CA SER A 157 -6.44 16.07 -16.77
C SER A 157 -5.75 17.27 -16.12
N GLN A 158 -5.18 17.07 -14.95
CA GLN A 158 -4.32 18.06 -14.31
C GLN A 158 -3.02 18.29 -15.09
N TYR A 159 -2.57 17.29 -15.87
CA TYR A 159 -1.49 17.47 -16.83
C TYR A 159 -1.79 18.58 -17.86
N GLN A 160 -3.06 18.79 -18.19
CA GLN A 160 -3.55 19.85 -19.07
C GLN A 160 -3.85 21.15 -18.30
N GLN A 161 -3.32 21.30 -17.09
CA GLN A 161 -3.55 22.45 -16.20
C GLN A 161 -5.01 22.64 -15.76
N ARG A 162 -5.82 21.57 -15.81
CA ARG A 162 -7.17 21.62 -15.25
C ARG A 162 -7.12 21.51 -13.72
N PRO A 163 -8.02 22.17 -12.99
CA PRO A 163 -8.00 22.19 -11.52
C PRO A 163 -8.23 20.81 -10.88
N VAL A 164 -8.93 19.93 -11.61
CA VAL A 164 -9.21 18.54 -11.24
C VAL A 164 -9.12 17.66 -12.48
N ALA A 165 -8.94 16.36 -12.29
CA ALA A 165 -9.09 15.38 -13.34
C ALA A 165 -10.49 14.76 -13.29
N LEU A 166 -11.10 14.52 -14.46
CA LEU A 166 -12.39 13.87 -14.64
C LEU A 166 -12.26 12.73 -15.65
N ALA A 167 -12.90 11.61 -15.38
CA ALA A 167 -12.93 10.48 -16.31
C ALA A 167 -14.27 9.76 -16.27
N VAL A 168 -14.55 9.04 -17.36
CA VAL A 168 -15.58 8.01 -17.42
C VAL A 168 -14.89 6.66 -17.57
N ARG A 169 -15.32 5.70 -16.78
CA ARG A 169 -14.79 4.35 -16.72
C ARG A 169 -15.91 3.34 -16.98
N GLY A 170 -15.64 2.39 -17.85
CA GLY A 170 -16.51 1.25 -18.08
C GLY A 170 -15.74 -0.05 -17.87
N ALA A 171 -16.35 -1.06 -17.30
CA ALA A 171 -15.76 -2.39 -17.23
C ALA A 171 -16.84 -3.47 -17.37
N LEU A 172 -16.45 -4.57 -17.97
CA LEU A 172 -17.24 -5.79 -18.14
C LEU A 172 -16.58 -6.92 -17.33
N LYS A 173 -17.38 -7.70 -16.65
CA LYS A 173 -16.99 -8.99 -16.08
C LYS A 173 -17.44 -10.08 -17.06
N LEU A 174 -16.50 -10.78 -17.65
CA LEU A 174 -16.75 -11.91 -18.54
C LEU A 174 -16.85 -13.19 -17.71
N PRO A 175 -17.88 -14.01 -17.87
CA PRO A 175 -18.07 -15.22 -17.09
C PRO A 175 -17.13 -16.33 -17.59
N THR A 176 -15.85 -16.23 -17.22
CA THR A 176 -14.81 -17.20 -17.56
C THR A 176 -14.56 -18.19 -16.44
N GLY A 177 -15.04 -17.88 -15.24
CA GLY A 177 -14.97 -18.76 -14.08
C GLY A 177 -16.02 -19.87 -14.16
N ASP A 178 -15.76 -20.94 -13.42
CA ASP A 178 -16.67 -22.09 -13.34
C ASP A 178 -17.87 -21.76 -12.44
N ASP A 179 -19.06 -21.72 -13.05
CA ASP A 179 -20.30 -21.44 -12.35
C ASP A 179 -20.90 -22.70 -11.67
N GLU A 180 -20.48 -23.90 -12.05
CA GLU A 180 -20.90 -25.12 -11.38
C GLU A 180 -20.26 -25.27 -9.99
N VAL A 181 -19.01 -24.87 -9.84
CA VAL A 181 -18.33 -24.85 -8.52
C VAL A 181 -18.58 -23.56 -7.74
N GLY A 182 -19.25 -22.59 -8.33
CA GLY A 182 -19.74 -21.40 -7.64
C GLY A 182 -18.76 -20.22 -7.58
N VAL A 183 -17.64 -20.25 -8.28
CA VAL A 183 -16.68 -19.12 -8.33
C VAL A 183 -17.07 -18.05 -9.35
N SER A 184 -18.09 -18.28 -10.13
CA SER A 184 -18.69 -17.34 -11.09
C SER A 184 -20.22 -17.38 -11.02
N THR A 185 -20.86 -16.32 -11.50
CA THR A 185 -22.32 -16.30 -11.74
C THR A 185 -22.71 -16.93 -13.08
N GLY A 186 -21.74 -17.23 -13.95
CA GLY A 186 -21.99 -17.66 -15.34
C GLY A 186 -22.58 -16.56 -16.22
N LYS A 187 -22.66 -15.30 -15.74
CA LYS A 187 -23.33 -14.18 -16.43
C LYS A 187 -22.39 -13.02 -16.67
N LEU A 188 -22.67 -12.29 -17.77
CA LEU A 188 -21.99 -11.05 -18.09
C LEU A 188 -22.49 -9.93 -17.16
N ASP A 189 -21.58 -9.25 -16.49
CA ASP A 189 -21.87 -8.03 -15.75
C ASP A 189 -21.17 -6.83 -16.39
N GLY A 190 -21.75 -5.65 -16.21
CA GLY A 190 -21.21 -4.38 -16.68
C GLY A 190 -21.22 -3.34 -15.58
N GLN A 191 -20.30 -2.40 -15.65
CA GLN A 191 -20.31 -1.22 -14.77
C GLN A 191 -19.85 0.01 -15.51
N VAL A 192 -20.41 1.15 -15.12
CA VAL A 192 -20.03 2.46 -15.63
C VAL A 192 -19.88 3.40 -14.43
N ASP A 193 -18.73 4.04 -14.32
CA ASP A 193 -18.39 4.95 -13.23
C ASP A 193 -17.98 6.31 -13.79
N PHE A 194 -18.39 7.38 -13.13
CA PHE A 194 -17.86 8.73 -13.28
C PHE A 194 -16.84 8.96 -12.18
N VAL A 195 -15.65 9.39 -12.55
CA VAL A 195 -14.49 9.50 -11.64
C VAL A 195 -13.99 10.94 -11.60
N VAL A 196 -13.75 11.43 -10.40
CA VAL A 196 -13.10 12.71 -10.14
C VAL A 196 -11.87 12.49 -9.28
N SER A 197 -10.76 13.14 -9.61
CA SER A 197 -9.58 13.10 -8.75
C SER A 197 -8.79 14.40 -8.78
N LYS A 198 -8.04 14.65 -7.70
CA LYS A 198 -7.14 15.79 -7.58
C LYS A 198 -5.86 15.36 -6.88
N TYR A 199 -4.75 15.75 -7.47
CA TYR A 199 -3.43 15.63 -6.87
C TYR A 199 -2.88 17.02 -6.55
N SER A 200 -2.45 17.24 -5.32
CA SER A 200 -1.86 18.50 -4.90
C SER A 200 -0.87 18.27 -3.76
N ARG A 201 0.34 18.81 -3.88
CA ARG A 201 1.39 18.74 -2.82
C ARG A 201 1.68 17.32 -2.30
N GLY A 202 1.64 16.33 -3.20
CA GLY A 202 1.86 14.92 -2.83
C GLY A 202 0.59 14.16 -2.46
N ILE A 203 -0.47 14.85 -2.06
CA ILE A 203 -1.75 14.24 -1.67
C ILE A 203 -2.62 14.04 -2.91
N GLU A 204 -3.18 12.87 -3.06
CA GLU A 204 -4.16 12.54 -4.11
C GLU A 204 -5.49 12.16 -3.47
N GLY A 205 -6.53 12.90 -3.81
CA GLY A 205 -7.91 12.56 -3.48
C GLY A 205 -8.63 12.05 -4.72
N THR A 206 -9.50 11.06 -4.56
CA THR A 206 -10.35 10.53 -5.64
C THR A 206 -11.73 10.21 -5.11
N GLY A 207 -12.72 10.27 -5.99
CA GLY A 207 -14.07 9.80 -5.75
C GLY A 207 -14.69 9.32 -7.05
N TYR A 208 -15.58 8.36 -6.94
CA TYR A 208 -16.34 7.85 -8.07
C TYR A 208 -17.78 7.55 -7.67
N PHE A 209 -18.66 7.65 -8.66
CA PHE A 209 -20.05 7.28 -8.56
C PHE A 209 -20.48 6.65 -9.89
N GLY A 210 -21.27 5.59 -9.83
CA GLY A 210 -21.66 4.87 -11.04
C GLY A 210 -22.73 3.83 -10.81
N MET A 211 -22.92 2.98 -11.80
CA MET A 211 -23.89 1.89 -11.77
C MET A 211 -23.22 0.58 -12.18
N ALA A 212 -23.63 -0.49 -11.54
CA ALA A 212 -23.36 -1.85 -11.96
C ALA A 212 -24.65 -2.47 -12.50
N PHE A 213 -24.51 -3.27 -13.54
CA PHE A 213 -25.55 -4.05 -14.17
C PHE A 213 -25.12 -5.52 -14.14
N ARG A 214 -25.92 -6.37 -13.55
CA ARG A 214 -25.58 -7.78 -13.38
C ARG A 214 -26.51 -8.66 -14.21
N GLY A 215 -25.94 -9.69 -14.78
CA GLY A 215 -26.71 -10.77 -15.36
C GLY A 215 -27.30 -11.66 -14.26
N ASN A 216 -28.56 -12.01 -14.37
CA ASN A 216 -29.22 -12.85 -13.39
C ASN A 216 -28.77 -14.32 -13.57
N PRO A 217 -28.19 -14.97 -12.54
CA PRO A 217 -27.76 -16.36 -12.62
C PRO A 217 -28.95 -17.29 -12.84
N ASP A 218 -28.73 -18.41 -13.53
CA ASP A 218 -29.78 -19.37 -13.81
C ASP A 218 -30.30 -20.02 -12.50
N GLY A 219 -31.61 -20.01 -12.31
CA GLY A 219 -32.25 -20.49 -11.09
C GLY A 219 -32.31 -19.49 -9.93
N PHE A 220 -31.89 -18.25 -10.15
CA PHE A 220 -31.96 -17.20 -9.15
C PHE A 220 -32.65 -15.96 -9.72
N ASP A 221 -33.36 -15.23 -8.88
CA ASP A 221 -33.80 -13.87 -9.16
C ASP A 221 -33.08 -12.92 -8.20
N THR A 222 -32.14 -12.14 -8.73
CA THR A 222 -31.26 -11.26 -7.95
C THR A 222 -31.38 -9.83 -8.45
N PRO A 223 -31.12 -8.83 -7.60
CA PRO A 223 -31.06 -7.45 -8.07
C PRO A 223 -30.10 -7.28 -9.25
N SER A 224 -30.64 -6.85 -10.39
CA SER A 224 -29.88 -6.71 -11.64
C SER A 224 -29.01 -5.46 -11.70
N SER A 225 -29.16 -4.53 -10.76
CA SER A 225 -28.39 -3.30 -10.75
C SER A 225 -28.05 -2.85 -9.32
N ALA A 226 -26.98 -2.07 -9.23
CA ALA A 226 -26.55 -1.45 -7.99
C ALA A 226 -25.91 -0.10 -8.29
N ILE A 227 -26.09 0.85 -7.38
CA ILE A 227 -25.32 2.09 -7.37
C ILE A 227 -23.94 1.80 -6.78
N ARG A 228 -22.90 2.24 -7.46
CA ARG A 228 -21.51 2.12 -7.04
C ARG A 228 -21.01 3.47 -6.58
N TRP A 229 -20.28 3.51 -5.50
CA TRP A 229 -19.67 4.73 -5.00
C TRP A 229 -18.37 4.43 -4.25
N GLY A 230 -17.53 5.42 -4.15
CA GLY A 230 -16.35 5.34 -3.31
C GLY A 230 -15.53 6.61 -3.37
N THR A 231 -14.72 6.76 -2.35
CA THR A 231 -13.75 7.84 -2.24
C THR A 231 -12.48 7.33 -1.58
N GLY A 232 -11.38 8.01 -1.84
CA GLY A 232 -10.11 7.64 -1.26
C GLY A 232 -9.10 8.77 -1.29
N VAL A 233 -8.12 8.66 -0.42
CA VAL A 233 -6.99 9.57 -0.34
C VAL A 233 -5.69 8.79 -0.27
N GLY A 234 -4.67 9.28 -0.99
CA GLY A 234 -3.30 8.80 -0.92
C GLY A 234 -2.38 9.92 -0.47
N VAL A 235 -1.56 9.65 0.54
CA VAL A 235 -0.62 10.61 1.12
C VAL A 235 0.81 10.09 1.04
N PRO A 236 1.81 10.94 0.75
CA PRO A 236 3.20 10.52 0.80
C PRO A 236 3.61 10.27 2.25
N LEU A 237 4.38 9.22 2.45
CA LEU A 237 5.07 8.91 3.68
C LEU A 237 6.59 9.01 3.46
N LEU A 238 7.39 8.63 4.44
CA LEU A 238 8.84 8.65 4.33
C LEU A 238 9.35 7.56 3.37
N LEU A 239 10.53 7.76 2.77
CA LEU A 239 11.31 6.75 2.03
C LEU A 239 10.60 6.09 0.83
N GLY A 240 9.75 6.82 0.11
CA GLY A 240 9.04 6.29 -1.05
C GLY A 240 7.79 5.49 -0.73
N PHE A 241 7.38 5.45 0.54
CA PHE A 241 6.10 4.90 0.95
C PHE A 241 4.96 5.88 0.71
N ARG A 242 3.80 5.33 0.40
CA ARG A 242 2.54 6.05 0.28
C ARG A 242 1.48 5.36 1.13
N GLY A 243 0.86 6.12 2.03
CA GLY A 243 -0.31 5.69 2.78
C GLY A 243 -1.58 5.95 1.96
N THR A 244 -2.57 5.09 2.08
CA THR A 244 -3.88 5.23 1.43
C THR A 244 -4.99 4.90 2.40
N ALA A 245 -6.10 5.65 2.29
CA ALA A 245 -7.34 5.35 2.97
C ALA A 245 -8.48 5.47 1.96
N GLU A 246 -9.34 4.47 1.90
CA GLU A 246 -10.47 4.40 0.98
C GLU A 246 -11.73 3.94 1.70
N ILE A 247 -12.86 4.45 1.24
CA ILE A 247 -14.17 3.89 1.54
C ILE A 247 -14.93 3.71 0.23
N ASN A 248 -15.51 2.54 0.04
CA ASN A 248 -16.26 2.23 -1.18
C ASN A 248 -17.37 1.23 -0.87
N GLY A 249 -18.36 1.19 -1.74
CA GLY A 249 -19.46 0.26 -1.59
C GLY A 249 -20.41 0.23 -2.77
N THR A 250 -21.39 -0.64 -2.63
CA THR A 250 -22.55 -0.72 -3.52
C THR A 250 -23.81 -0.48 -2.72
N LEU A 251 -24.82 0.08 -3.36
CA LEU A 251 -26.19 0.16 -2.87
C LEU A 251 -27.04 -0.62 -3.86
N GLU A 252 -27.51 -1.76 -3.44
CA GLU A 252 -28.35 -2.62 -4.28
C GLU A 252 -29.70 -1.91 -4.57
N THR A 253 -30.20 -2.01 -5.80
CA THR A 253 -31.46 -1.37 -6.20
C THR A 253 -32.69 -2.21 -5.93
N GLY A 254 -32.50 -3.44 -5.42
CA GLY A 254 -33.55 -4.34 -4.97
C GLY A 254 -33.19 -4.94 -3.62
N ASP A 255 -34.18 -5.18 -2.80
CA ASP A 255 -33.97 -5.64 -1.42
C ASP A 255 -33.88 -7.17 -1.29
N ASP A 256 -34.47 -7.91 -2.23
CA ASP A 256 -34.64 -9.35 -2.13
C ASP A 256 -34.00 -10.09 -3.29
N ALA A 257 -33.41 -11.25 -2.98
CA ALA A 257 -32.99 -12.25 -3.93
C ALA A 257 -33.83 -13.52 -3.70
N THR A 258 -34.34 -14.13 -4.75
CA THR A 258 -35.13 -15.33 -4.66
C THR A 258 -34.54 -16.47 -5.51
N LEU A 259 -34.81 -17.71 -5.11
CA LEU A 259 -34.58 -18.86 -5.93
C LEU A 259 -35.77 -19.03 -6.89
N ALA A 260 -35.51 -18.92 -8.19
CA ALA A 260 -36.51 -19.09 -9.22
C ALA A 260 -36.76 -20.59 -9.45
N GLY A 261 -37.70 -21.16 -8.70
CA GLY A 261 -38.37 -22.40 -9.04
C GLY A 261 -37.57 -23.70 -9.03
N ALA A 262 -36.37 -23.71 -8.42
CA ALA A 262 -35.56 -24.93 -8.42
C ALA A 262 -35.08 -25.31 -7.01
N THR A 263 -35.21 -26.54 -6.68
CA THR A 263 -34.47 -27.24 -5.65
C THR A 263 -32.97 -27.20 -5.99
N LEU A 264 -32.15 -26.68 -5.09
CA LEU A 264 -30.69 -26.80 -5.21
C LEU A 264 -30.31 -28.26 -5.00
N LEU A 265 -29.81 -28.87 -6.06
CA LEU A 265 -29.27 -30.22 -6.01
C LEU A 265 -27.77 -30.15 -5.70
N GLY A 266 -27.30 -31.05 -4.84
CA GLY A 266 -25.87 -31.30 -4.66
C GLY A 266 -25.23 -31.85 -5.94
N LEU A 267 -23.91 -31.95 -5.96
CA LEU A 267 -23.15 -32.55 -7.06
C LEU A 267 -23.58 -33.97 -7.38
N ASP A 268 -24.16 -34.66 -6.41
CA ASP A 268 -24.61 -36.04 -6.49
C ASP A 268 -26.09 -36.17 -6.91
N GLY A 269 -26.74 -35.04 -7.21
CA GLY A 269 -28.18 -35.02 -7.55
C GLY A 269 -29.09 -35.05 -6.33
N ASP A 270 -28.55 -35.16 -5.13
CA ASP A 270 -29.31 -35.17 -3.89
C ASP A 270 -29.68 -33.77 -3.44
N HIS A 271 -30.81 -33.62 -2.76
CA HIS A 271 -31.19 -32.37 -2.12
C HIS A 271 -30.19 -32.00 -1.03
N LEU A 272 -29.62 -30.81 -1.09
CA LEU A 272 -28.74 -30.29 -0.04
C LEU A 272 -29.50 -30.19 1.28
N ASP A 273 -29.37 -31.21 2.14
CA ASP A 273 -29.84 -31.30 3.53
C ASP A 273 -31.32 -30.91 3.79
N GLY A 274 -32.21 -31.14 2.85
CA GLY A 274 -33.65 -30.92 3.05
C GLY A 274 -34.06 -29.48 3.39
N SER A 275 -33.15 -28.56 3.39
CA SER A 275 -33.37 -27.16 3.74
C SER A 275 -33.40 -26.33 2.47
N VAL A 276 -34.57 -26.14 1.93
CA VAL A 276 -34.82 -25.21 0.82
C VAL A 276 -35.06 -23.83 1.44
N ALA A 277 -34.36 -22.81 0.96
CA ALA A 277 -34.73 -21.44 1.27
C ALA A 277 -36.11 -21.20 0.65
N THR A 278 -37.13 -21.21 1.47
CA THR A 278 -38.52 -21.07 1.04
C THR A 278 -38.99 -19.63 0.94
N GLY A 279 -38.10 -18.67 1.09
CA GLY A 279 -38.41 -17.23 1.09
C GLY A 279 -37.35 -16.37 0.44
N PRO A 280 -37.66 -15.10 0.19
CA PRO A 280 -36.68 -14.14 -0.30
C PRO A 280 -35.56 -13.94 0.76
N SER A 281 -34.32 -13.94 0.29
CA SER A 281 -33.15 -13.58 1.08
C SER A 281 -32.79 -12.12 0.81
N LYS A 282 -32.48 -11.35 1.85
CA LYS A 282 -32.09 -9.96 1.66
C LYS A 282 -30.70 -9.84 1.04
N THR A 283 -30.59 -8.96 0.05
CA THR A 283 -29.31 -8.55 -0.47
C THR A 283 -28.69 -7.48 0.44
N VAL A 284 -27.44 -7.68 0.83
CA VAL A 284 -26.73 -6.71 1.66
C VAL A 284 -25.83 -5.85 0.80
N SER A 285 -26.01 -4.53 0.93
CA SER A 285 -25.13 -3.53 0.30
C SER A 285 -23.76 -3.56 0.98
N LEU A 286 -22.76 -4.09 0.27
CA LEU A 286 -21.40 -4.18 0.81
C LEU A 286 -20.74 -2.81 0.82
N GLN A 287 -20.24 -2.41 1.98
CA GLN A 287 -19.43 -1.22 2.18
C GLN A 287 -18.12 -1.61 2.84
N ARG A 288 -17.03 -1.00 2.42
CA ARG A 288 -15.69 -1.32 2.91
C ARG A 288 -14.86 -0.07 3.15
N ALA A 289 -14.06 -0.10 4.23
CA ALA A 289 -12.96 0.81 4.46
C ALA A 289 -11.64 0.06 4.25
N THR A 290 -10.70 0.66 3.51
CA THR A 290 -9.39 0.07 3.22
C THR A 290 -8.29 1.03 3.66
N LEU A 291 -7.39 0.56 4.50
CA LEU A 291 -6.19 1.28 4.91
C LEU A 291 -4.96 0.54 4.40
N GLY A 292 -4.13 1.22 3.63
CA GLY A 292 -3.01 0.58 2.96
C GLY A 292 -1.74 1.40 2.94
N VAL A 293 -0.64 0.69 2.77
CA VAL A 293 0.68 1.29 2.55
C VAL A 293 1.30 0.64 1.32
N THR A 294 1.88 1.45 0.45
CA THR A 294 2.57 0.99 -0.75
C THR A 294 3.92 1.67 -0.86
N TRP A 295 4.96 0.87 -1.03
CA TRP A 295 6.29 1.35 -1.36
C TRP A 295 6.44 1.41 -2.88
N HIS A 296 7.07 2.51 -3.37
CA HIS A 296 7.33 2.76 -4.78
C HIS A 296 8.83 2.90 -5.02
N HIS A 297 9.34 2.14 -5.95
CA HIS A 297 10.67 2.32 -6.49
C HIS A 297 10.65 3.31 -7.67
N ARG A 298 11.76 4.02 -7.91
CA ARG A 298 11.89 5.00 -9.00
C ARG A 298 11.72 4.41 -10.40
N SER A 299 11.94 3.10 -10.57
CA SER A 299 11.70 2.41 -11.84
C SER A 299 10.22 2.21 -12.18
N GLY A 300 9.30 2.45 -11.24
CA GLY A 300 7.89 2.15 -11.36
C GLY A 300 7.46 0.83 -10.68
N PHE A 301 8.40 0.04 -10.16
CA PHE A 301 8.06 -1.13 -9.33
C PHE A 301 7.41 -0.68 -8.02
N PHE A 302 6.42 -1.43 -7.57
CA PHE A 302 5.76 -1.18 -6.30
C PHE A 302 5.41 -2.49 -5.58
N ILE A 303 5.32 -2.41 -4.25
CA ILE A 303 4.79 -3.46 -3.38
C ILE A 303 3.97 -2.80 -2.28
N GLY A 304 2.84 -3.39 -1.91
CA GLY A 304 1.97 -2.84 -0.89
C GLY A 304 1.17 -3.88 -0.14
N ALA A 305 0.75 -3.50 1.05
CA ALA A 305 -0.18 -4.23 1.88
C ALA A 305 -1.29 -3.31 2.40
N ALA A 306 -2.49 -3.84 2.58
CA ALA A 306 -3.63 -3.10 3.10
C ALA A 306 -4.51 -3.99 3.98
N GLY A 307 -5.08 -3.39 5.02
CA GLY A 307 -6.21 -3.96 5.76
C GLY A 307 -7.52 -3.48 5.17
N ASN A 308 -8.47 -4.37 5.04
CA ASN A 308 -9.80 -4.12 4.52
C ASN A 308 -10.83 -4.44 5.60
N LEU A 309 -11.71 -3.48 5.91
CA LEU A 309 -12.73 -3.61 6.94
C LEU A 309 -14.10 -3.52 6.29
N ASN A 310 -14.98 -4.47 6.57
CA ASN A 310 -16.39 -4.36 6.19
C ASN A 310 -17.12 -3.37 7.10
N LEU A 311 -18.10 -2.66 6.56
CA LEU A 311 -18.90 -1.69 7.28
C LEU A 311 -20.40 -2.07 7.18
N PRO A 312 -21.15 -2.05 8.31
CA PRO A 312 -20.65 -1.89 9.67
C PRO A 312 -19.70 -3.03 10.06
N ALA A 313 -18.73 -2.74 10.91
CA ALA A 313 -17.85 -3.76 11.48
C ALA A 313 -18.66 -4.55 12.53
N LYS A 314 -19.32 -5.59 12.08
CA LYS A 314 -20.03 -6.54 12.95
C LYS A 314 -19.16 -7.77 13.11
N SER A 315 -18.99 -8.25 14.32
CA SER A 315 -18.40 -9.55 14.57
C SER A 315 -19.50 -10.61 14.59
N SER A 316 -19.11 -11.82 14.38
CA SER A 316 -19.96 -12.99 14.45
C SER A 316 -20.66 -13.22 15.81
N ASP A 317 -20.19 -12.58 16.87
CA ASP A 317 -20.82 -12.63 18.19
C ASP A 317 -22.28 -12.21 18.19
N ASN A 318 -22.72 -11.49 17.16
CA ASN A 318 -24.10 -11.08 16.98
C ASN A 318 -24.97 -12.12 16.25
N LEU A 319 -24.41 -13.25 15.86
CA LEU A 319 -25.16 -14.36 15.29
C LEU A 319 -25.86 -15.13 16.42
N ALA A 320 -27.13 -14.85 16.62
CA ALA A 320 -28.01 -15.59 17.52
C ALA A 320 -28.29 -17.05 17.08
N LEU A 321 -27.53 -17.56 16.13
CA LEU A 321 -27.56 -18.93 15.66
C LEU A 321 -26.82 -19.80 16.67
N GLY A 322 -27.58 -20.36 17.60
CA GLY A 322 -27.11 -21.15 18.70
C GLY A 322 -26.01 -22.14 18.33
N ARG A 323 -24.91 -22.00 19.03
CA ARG A 323 -23.85 -22.99 19.23
C ARG A 323 -23.29 -23.64 17.98
N HIS A 324 -22.38 -22.94 17.33
CA HIS A 324 -21.29 -23.64 16.66
C HIS A 324 -20.06 -23.57 17.58
N GLU A 325 -19.63 -24.70 18.15
CA GLU A 325 -18.47 -24.84 19.03
C GLU A 325 -17.12 -24.55 18.35
N ALA A 326 -17.14 -24.25 17.03
CA ALA A 326 -15.96 -23.91 16.23
C ALA A 326 -15.76 -22.41 16.02
N TYR A 327 -16.61 -21.58 16.57
CA TYR A 327 -16.58 -20.15 16.35
C TYR A 327 -15.79 -19.43 17.45
N ASP A 328 -14.70 -18.76 17.06
CA ASP A 328 -13.90 -17.95 17.96
C ASP A 328 -14.53 -16.54 18.08
N PRO A 329 -15.10 -16.18 19.26
CA PRO A 329 -15.72 -14.89 19.47
C PRO A 329 -14.77 -13.69 19.35
N ASP A 330 -13.46 -13.93 19.38
CA ASP A 330 -12.43 -12.92 19.22
C ASP A 330 -11.93 -12.81 17.76
N SER A 331 -12.58 -13.50 16.81
CA SER A 331 -12.15 -13.48 15.42
C SER A 331 -12.38 -12.11 14.78
N TRP A 332 -11.37 -11.64 14.06
CA TRP A 332 -11.40 -10.39 13.29
C TRP A 332 -12.03 -10.60 11.90
N ASP A 333 -13.15 -11.34 11.83
CA ASP A 333 -13.81 -11.74 10.57
C ASP A 333 -14.27 -10.57 9.71
N PHE A 334 -14.41 -9.37 10.32
CA PHE A 334 -14.70 -8.16 9.59
C PHE A 334 -13.46 -7.56 8.86
N ALA A 335 -12.26 -8.08 9.13
CA ALA A 335 -11.01 -7.56 8.60
C ALA A 335 -10.29 -8.57 7.72
N THR A 336 -9.75 -8.14 6.60
CA THR A 336 -8.97 -8.98 5.67
C THR A 336 -7.70 -8.27 5.22
N LEU A 337 -6.66 -9.07 4.95
CA LEU A 337 -5.40 -8.58 4.42
C LEU A 337 -5.42 -8.59 2.88
N GLN A 338 -4.96 -7.47 2.31
CA GLN A 338 -4.70 -7.30 0.88
C GLN A 338 -3.20 -7.20 0.65
N VAL A 339 -2.72 -7.77 -0.43
CA VAL A 339 -1.33 -7.61 -0.87
C VAL A 339 -1.32 -7.35 -2.37
N ARG A 340 -0.44 -6.48 -2.82
CA ARG A 340 -0.19 -6.25 -4.24
C ARG A 340 1.29 -6.01 -4.52
N LEU A 341 1.72 -6.39 -5.70
CA LEU A 341 3.05 -6.08 -6.24
C LEU A 341 2.97 -5.93 -7.75
N GLY A 342 3.84 -5.11 -8.32
CA GLY A 342 3.81 -4.93 -9.77
C GLY A 342 4.66 -3.77 -10.26
N TYR A 343 4.38 -3.41 -11.50
CA TYR A 343 4.99 -2.30 -12.20
C TYR A 343 3.93 -1.34 -12.72
N HIS A 344 4.11 -0.05 -12.47
CA HIS A 344 3.30 1.04 -13.00
C HIS A 344 4.20 2.22 -13.36
N PRO A 345 4.22 2.69 -14.60
CA PRO A 345 5.13 3.74 -15.06
C PRO A 345 4.82 5.14 -14.51
N GLY A 346 3.77 5.25 -13.70
CA GLY A 346 3.27 6.52 -13.19
C GLY A 346 2.26 7.19 -14.11
N VAL A 347 1.73 8.31 -13.65
CA VAL A 347 0.84 9.19 -14.42
C VAL A 347 1.51 10.51 -14.70
N ARG A 348 1.15 11.15 -15.80
CA ARG A 348 1.77 12.40 -16.24
C ARG A 348 1.48 13.56 -15.28
N VAL A 349 2.49 14.40 -15.10
CA VAL A 349 2.35 15.65 -14.33
C VAL A 349 2.78 16.84 -15.19
N TYR A 350 2.12 17.97 -14.99
CA TYR A 350 2.55 19.21 -15.61
C TYR A 350 3.81 19.72 -14.92
N VAL A 351 4.84 19.95 -15.69
CA VAL A 351 6.06 20.63 -15.26
C VAL A 351 6.17 21.92 -16.07
N PRO A 352 6.13 23.10 -15.44
CA PRO A 352 6.27 24.35 -16.18
C PRO A 352 7.65 24.39 -16.88
N PRO A 353 7.72 24.91 -18.10
CA PRO A 353 9.00 25.12 -18.76
C PRO A 353 9.89 26.03 -17.92
N PRO A 354 11.21 25.86 -17.97
CA PRO A 354 12.13 26.78 -17.31
C PRO A 354 11.87 28.19 -17.78
N PRO A 355 12.00 29.19 -16.91
CA PRO A 355 11.85 30.58 -17.31
C PRO A 355 12.84 30.91 -18.46
N PRO A 356 12.43 31.75 -19.42
CA PRO A 356 13.32 32.14 -20.51
C PRO A 356 14.57 32.79 -19.94
N PRO A 357 15.74 32.55 -20.57
CA PRO A 357 16.97 33.21 -20.13
C PRO A 357 16.78 34.73 -20.14
N PRO A 358 17.35 35.45 -19.16
CA PRO A 358 17.24 36.90 -19.10
C PRO A 358 17.78 37.51 -20.40
N PRO A 359 17.16 38.61 -20.91
CA PRO A 359 17.64 39.26 -22.12
C PRO A 359 19.08 39.73 -21.97
N PRO A 360 19.88 39.67 -23.02
CA PRO A 360 21.29 40.13 -22.96
C PRO A 360 21.35 41.61 -22.55
N PRO A 361 22.33 41.98 -21.70
CA PRO A 361 22.49 43.37 -21.27
C PRO A 361 22.87 44.29 -22.44
N PRO A 362 22.45 45.57 -22.41
CA PRO A 362 22.81 46.54 -23.44
C PRO A 362 24.33 46.79 -23.46
N PRO A 363 24.90 47.14 -24.63
CA PRO A 363 26.32 47.36 -24.78
C PRO A 363 26.80 48.58 -23.93
N PRO A 364 27.95 48.46 -23.30
CA PRO A 364 28.45 49.49 -22.39
C PRO A 364 29.01 50.75 -23.12
N PRO A 365 28.94 51.94 -22.50
CA PRO A 365 29.64 53.13 -22.97
C PRO A 365 31.16 53.02 -22.85
N PRO A 366 31.95 53.75 -23.64
CA PRO A 366 33.41 53.68 -23.63
C PRO A 366 33.96 54.05 -22.25
N ALA A 367 34.82 53.19 -21.73
CA ALA A 367 35.29 53.26 -20.34
C ALA A 367 36.48 54.20 -20.15
N ALA A 368 36.41 54.99 -19.07
CA ALA A 368 37.60 55.53 -18.40
C ALA A 368 38.45 54.40 -17.78
N PRO A 369 39.74 54.58 -17.49
CA PRO A 369 40.54 53.50 -16.90
C PRO A 369 39.87 53.00 -15.62
N GLN A 370 39.31 51.82 -15.71
CA GLN A 370 38.49 51.25 -14.64
C GLN A 370 39.38 50.46 -13.69
N ASN A 371 39.19 50.73 -12.42
CA ASN A 371 39.68 49.88 -11.35
C ASN A 371 39.25 48.44 -11.61
N ARG A 372 40.15 47.49 -11.58
CA ARG A 372 39.86 46.07 -11.75
C ARG A 372 39.51 45.48 -10.40
N PRO A 373 38.33 44.83 -10.29
CA PRO A 373 37.92 44.28 -9.01
C PRO A 373 38.87 43.17 -8.52
N PRO A 374 39.04 43.03 -7.21
CA PRO A 374 39.82 41.97 -6.62
C PRO A 374 39.23 40.59 -6.91
N THR A 375 40.01 39.55 -6.73
CA THR A 375 39.57 38.16 -6.71
C THR A 375 39.70 37.60 -5.30
N VAL A 376 38.82 36.63 -4.96
CA VAL A 376 38.86 35.98 -3.66
C VAL A 376 38.41 34.53 -3.76
N THR A 377 39.04 33.68 -2.96
CA THR A 377 38.56 32.30 -2.69
C THR A 377 38.38 32.11 -1.20
N ALA A 378 37.44 31.26 -0.82
CA ALA A 378 37.15 30.95 0.58
C ALA A 378 37.36 29.45 0.84
N GLN A 379 37.93 29.13 1.97
CA GLN A 379 38.20 27.75 2.39
C GLN A 379 37.77 27.59 3.85
N CYS A 380 37.49 26.36 4.24
CA CYS A 380 37.17 25.96 5.62
C CYS A 380 38.02 24.75 6.02
N ASP A 381 38.42 24.70 7.29
CA ASP A 381 39.13 23.57 7.86
C ASP A 381 38.81 23.42 9.36
N PRO A 382 38.19 22.31 9.78
CA PRO A 382 37.50 21.32 8.95
C PRO A 382 36.18 21.88 8.38
N CYS A 383 35.77 21.39 7.18
CA CYS A 383 34.50 21.81 6.60
C CYS A 383 33.29 20.97 7.09
N THR A 384 33.47 20.08 8.05
CA THR A 384 32.43 19.37 8.75
C THR A 384 32.66 19.43 10.24
N VAL A 385 31.69 19.94 10.97
CA VAL A 385 31.80 20.14 12.43
C VAL A 385 30.50 19.68 13.12
N ALA A 386 30.62 19.34 14.41
CA ALA A 386 29.43 19.12 15.24
C ALA A 386 28.74 20.45 15.59
N PRO A 387 27.46 20.42 16.01
CA PRO A 387 26.81 21.60 16.60
C PRO A 387 27.64 22.19 17.73
N GLY A 388 27.91 23.54 17.67
CA GLY A 388 28.79 24.22 18.60
C GLY A 388 30.30 24.01 18.36
N GLY A 389 30.69 23.19 17.39
CA GLY A 389 32.09 22.97 17.00
C GLY A 389 32.67 24.15 16.22
N THR A 390 33.99 24.17 16.05
CA THR A 390 34.71 25.28 15.42
C THR A 390 35.31 24.84 14.08
N SER A 391 35.19 25.69 13.07
CA SER A 391 35.88 25.60 11.77
C SER A 391 36.71 26.85 11.57
N THR A 392 37.93 26.73 11.05
CA THR A 392 38.74 27.89 10.64
C THR A 392 38.40 28.24 9.19
N VAL A 393 37.91 29.46 8.94
CA VAL A 393 37.69 29.94 7.58
C VAL A 393 38.84 30.85 7.15
N THR A 394 39.28 30.65 5.90
CA THR A 394 40.41 31.38 5.31
C THR A 394 39.99 32.01 3.99
N ALA A 395 40.25 33.29 3.82
CA ALA A 395 40.11 34.00 2.56
C ALA A 395 41.48 34.20 1.89
N VAL A 396 41.58 33.87 0.62
CA VAL A 396 42.75 34.18 -0.20
C VAL A 396 42.30 35.18 -1.27
N GLY A 397 42.60 36.44 -1.06
CA GLY A 397 42.29 37.54 -1.97
C GLY A 397 43.54 38.03 -2.71
N ALA A 398 43.37 38.45 -3.95
CA ALA A 398 44.37 39.10 -4.78
C ALA A 398 43.72 40.24 -5.59
N ASP A 399 44.37 41.37 -5.66
CA ASP A 399 43.95 42.52 -6.45
C ASP A 399 44.83 42.67 -7.68
N PRO A 400 44.27 42.80 -8.90
CA PRO A 400 45.04 42.97 -10.14
C PRO A 400 45.79 44.30 -10.24
N ASP A 401 45.35 45.32 -9.50
CA ASP A 401 45.97 46.66 -9.47
C ASP A 401 46.88 46.83 -8.27
N GLY A 402 46.95 45.82 -7.38
CA GLY A 402 47.80 45.80 -6.20
C GLY A 402 47.26 46.59 -4.99
N ASP A 403 45.96 46.88 -5.01
CA ASP A 403 45.32 47.65 -3.95
C ASP A 403 45.19 46.84 -2.64
N PRO A 404 45.24 47.50 -1.46
CA PRO A 404 45.10 46.83 -0.18
C PRO A 404 43.68 46.32 0.03
N LEU A 405 43.57 45.05 0.40
CA LEU A 405 42.26 44.37 0.55
C LEU A 405 41.77 44.40 1.99
N THR A 406 40.49 44.70 2.16
CA THR A 406 39.75 44.54 3.42
C THR A 406 38.79 43.37 3.30
N TYR A 407 38.58 42.64 4.39
CA TYR A 407 37.79 41.43 4.44
C TYR A 407 36.54 41.62 5.32
N ALA A 408 35.44 40.99 4.97
CA ALA A 408 34.23 40.93 5.79
C ALA A 408 33.55 39.58 5.62
N TRP A 409 33.54 38.79 6.68
CA TRP A 409 32.85 37.50 6.74
C TRP A 409 31.43 37.66 7.24
N THR A 410 30.52 36.94 6.62
CA THR A 410 29.10 36.81 7.02
C THR A 410 28.65 35.37 6.88
N ALA A 411 27.74 34.94 7.75
CA ALA A 411 27.05 33.64 7.65
C ALA A 411 25.65 33.80 8.20
N PRO A 412 24.67 33.02 7.71
CA PRO A 412 23.29 33.06 8.19
C PRO A 412 23.15 32.55 9.63
N ALA A 413 24.12 31.78 10.11
CA ALA A 413 24.15 31.21 11.45
C ALA A 413 25.60 30.98 11.90
N GLY A 414 25.81 30.81 13.21
CA GLY A 414 27.13 30.72 13.82
C GLY A 414 27.78 32.09 14.04
N THR A 415 28.98 32.12 14.60
CA THR A 415 29.69 33.36 14.98
C THR A 415 31.15 33.30 14.59
N PHE A 416 31.67 34.39 14.02
CA PHE A 416 33.10 34.55 13.74
C PHE A 416 33.80 35.22 14.94
N THR A 417 34.96 34.72 15.30
CA THR A 417 35.78 35.36 16.35
C THR A 417 36.23 36.76 15.93
N ASN A 418 36.60 36.93 14.65
CA ASN A 418 36.90 38.23 14.05
C ASN A 418 36.45 38.22 12.58
N ALA A 419 35.28 38.80 12.32
CA ALA A 419 34.68 38.81 10.99
C ALA A 419 35.47 39.66 9.94
N THR A 420 36.44 40.46 10.35
CA THR A 420 37.26 41.29 9.43
C THR A 420 38.66 40.73 9.17
N ALA A 421 39.02 39.63 9.79
CA ALA A 421 40.31 38.99 9.58
C ALA A 421 40.33 38.11 8.32
N ARG A 422 41.49 38.04 7.67
CA ARG A 422 41.71 37.13 6.53
C ARG A 422 41.52 35.67 6.90
N VAL A 423 41.89 35.29 8.13
CA VAL A 423 41.72 33.97 8.72
C VAL A 423 41.04 34.14 10.05
N THR A 424 39.96 33.43 10.29
CA THR A 424 39.20 33.52 11.54
C THR A 424 38.50 32.20 11.89
N PRO A 425 38.49 31.87 13.20
CA PRO A 425 37.62 30.78 13.66
C PRO A 425 36.14 31.19 13.52
N TRP A 426 35.31 30.21 13.10
CA TRP A 426 33.88 30.31 13.08
C TRP A 426 33.28 29.18 13.95
N THR A 427 32.40 29.54 14.86
CA THR A 427 31.70 28.60 15.74
C THR A 427 30.32 28.24 15.15
N ALA A 428 30.04 26.96 15.01
CA ALA A 428 28.82 26.46 14.43
C ALA A 428 27.60 26.72 15.33
N PRO A 429 26.40 26.91 14.74
CA PRO A 429 25.15 26.97 15.48
C PRO A 429 24.82 25.61 16.09
N GLN A 430 23.80 25.57 16.95
CA GLN A 430 23.27 24.32 17.50
C GLN A 430 22.39 23.55 16.48
N GLN A 431 21.93 24.22 15.44
CA GLN A 431 21.11 23.63 14.38
C GLN A 431 22.02 22.96 13.35
N GLU A 432 21.63 21.75 12.97
CA GLU A 432 22.29 20.96 11.92
C GLU A 432 21.93 21.48 10.52
N GLY A 433 22.84 21.30 9.60
CA GLY A 433 22.66 21.66 8.19
C GLY A 433 23.88 22.36 7.60
N PRO A 434 23.84 22.61 6.29
CA PRO A 434 24.89 23.39 5.64
C PRO A 434 24.78 24.87 6.01
N VAL A 435 25.90 25.46 6.40
CA VAL A 435 26.02 26.89 6.62
C VAL A 435 27.03 27.45 5.61
N VAL A 436 26.57 28.40 4.81
CA VAL A 436 27.40 29.06 3.82
C VAL A 436 28.04 30.28 4.45
N ALA A 437 29.34 30.21 4.69
CA ALA A 437 30.12 31.37 5.07
C ALA A 437 30.56 32.15 3.81
N THR A 438 30.24 33.43 3.77
CA THR A 438 30.56 34.33 2.65
C THR A 438 31.59 35.33 3.10
N VAL A 439 32.68 35.45 2.37
CA VAL A 439 33.64 36.57 2.53
C VAL A 439 33.40 37.58 1.40
N THR A 440 33.34 38.83 1.77
CA THR A 440 33.39 39.97 0.85
C THR A 440 34.74 40.68 1.01
N VAL A 441 35.39 40.89 -0.10
CA VAL A 441 36.68 41.63 -0.14
C VAL A 441 36.46 42.92 -0.90
N ASN A 442 37.07 44.02 -0.40
CA ASN A 442 36.95 45.33 -1.00
C ASN A 442 38.37 45.95 -1.11
N ASP A 443 38.66 46.54 -2.27
CA ASP A 443 39.96 47.19 -2.63
C ASP A 443 40.07 48.67 -2.20
N GLY A 444 38.99 49.22 -1.61
CA GLY A 444 38.94 50.63 -1.22
C GLY A 444 38.70 51.61 -2.38
N ARG A 445 38.60 51.12 -3.64
CA ARG A 445 38.40 51.92 -4.85
C ARG A 445 37.09 51.57 -5.60
N GLY A 446 36.21 50.84 -4.92
CA GLY A 446 34.91 50.46 -5.42
C GLY A 446 34.84 49.07 -6.01
N GLY A 447 35.96 48.36 -6.13
CA GLY A 447 35.99 46.95 -6.50
C GLY A 447 35.69 46.05 -5.31
N THR A 448 34.84 45.07 -5.52
CA THR A 448 34.50 44.06 -4.52
C THR A 448 34.45 42.67 -5.13
N ALA A 449 34.88 41.67 -4.38
CA ALA A 449 34.71 40.26 -4.73
C ALA A 449 34.09 39.50 -3.56
N ARG A 450 33.40 38.42 -3.90
CA ARG A 450 32.80 37.52 -2.93
C ARG A 450 33.18 36.08 -3.21
N ALA A 451 33.42 35.33 -2.16
CA ALA A 451 33.57 33.90 -2.23
C ALA A 451 32.81 33.25 -1.08
N THR A 452 32.43 32.04 -1.28
CA THR A 452 31.69 31.25 -0.30
C THR A 452 32.40 29.96 -0.01
N THR A 453 32.28 29.49 1.22
CA THR A 453 32.62 28.11 1.60
C THR A 453 31.48 27.55 2.42
N THR A 454 31.19 26.27 2.21
CA THR A 454 30.08 25.61 2.91
C THR A 454 30.63 24.72 4.02
N ILE A 455 30.17 24.97 5.22
CA ILE A 455 30.53 24.18 6.40
C ILE A 455 29.30 23.33 6.76
N GLN A 456 29.50 22.02 6.84
CA GLN A 456 28.46 21.08 7.23
C GLN A 456 28.41 20.94 8.75
N VAL A 457 27.30 21.30 9.34
CA VAL A 457 27.03 21.04 10.75
C VAL A 457 26.25 19.74 10.87
N VAL A 458 26.93 18.69 11.33
CA VAL A 458 26.36 17.33 11.34
C VAL A 458 26.56 16.74 12.72
N ARG A 459 25.48 16.26 13.29
CA ARG A 459 25.56 15.48 14.52
C ARG A 459 26.06 14.07 14.18
N PRO A 460 26.95 13.51 15.00
CA PRO A 460 27.34 12.11 14.82
C PRO A 460 26.11 11.21 14.73
N PRO A 461 26.09 10.23 13.83
CA PRO A 461 24.93 9.39 13.63
C PRO A 461 24.52 8.70 14.93
N ALA A 462 23.21 8.70 15.18
CA ALA A 462 22.63 7.94 16.29
C ALA A 462 22.92 6.45 16.10
N PRO A 463 23.06 5.69 17.17
CA PRO A 463 23.34 4.26 17.09
C PRO A 463 22.28 3.53 16.25
N VAL A 464 22.74 2.68 15.36
CA VAL A 464 21.91 1.89 14.46
C VAL A 464 21.01 0.97 15.30
N VAL A 465 19.70 1.17 15.21
CA VAL A 465 18.73 0.26 15.80
C VAL A 465 18.73 -1.01 14.93
N ARG A 466 19.29 -2.08 15.44
CA ARG A 466 19.24 -3.39 14.80
C ARG A 466 17.95 -4.08 15.22
N ASN A 467 17.15 -4.48 14.27
CA ASN A 467 15.99 -5.33 14.52
C ASN A 467 16.45 -6.79 14.49
N TYR A 468 16.19 -7.49 15.60
CA TYR A 468 16.49 -8.91 15.72
C TYR A 468 15.19 -9.70 15.67
N THR A 469 15.18 -10.78 14.89
CA THR A 469 14.09 -11.76 14.84
C THR A 469 14.72 -13.14 14.91
N PHE A 470 14.13 -14.02 15.70
CA PHE A 470 14.61 -15.39 15.87
C PHE A 470 13.49 -16.37 15.55
N ASP A 471 13.85 -17.52 15.04
CA ASP A 471 12.92 -18.60 14.77
C ASP A 471 12.38 -19.23 16.06
N ASP A 472 11.21 -19.83 15.97
CA ASP A 472 10.60 -20.58 17.07
C ASP A 472 11.38 -21.87 17.35
N VAL A 473 11.54 -22.21 18.62
CA VAL A 473 12.14 -23.46 19.10
C VAL A 473 11.05 -24.50 19.29
N TYR A 474 11.09 -25.59 18.54
CA TYR A 474 10.05 -26.63 18.57
C TYR A 474 10.37 -27.77 19.51
N PHE A 475 9.30 -28.38 20.08
CA PHE A 475 9.38 -29.50 21.03
C PHE A 475 8.57 -30.71 20.57
N ASP A 476 8.99 -31.88 21.02
CA ASP A 476 8.21 -33.09 20.83
C ASP A 476 6.93 -33.08 21.68
N PHE A 477 6.02 -33.98 21.31
CA PHE A 477 4.77 -34.13 22.06
C PHE A 477 5.08 -34.52 23.51
N ASP A 478 4.45 -33.82 24.41
CA ASP A 478 4.59 -34.03 25.85
C ASP A 478 6.05 -33.98 26.38
N ARG A 479 6.92 -33.25 25.68
CA ARG A 479 8.30 -33.05 26.06
C ARG A 479 8.63 -31.55 26.17
N TYR A 480 9.61 -31.27 27.04
CA TYR A 480 10.23 -29.96 27.22
C TYR A 480 11.75 -29.99 27.00
N SER A 481 12.33 -31.17 26.74
CA SER A 481 13.74 -31.26 26.36
C SER A 481 13.98 -30.63 25.00
N LEU A 482 15.07 -29.87 24.90
CA LEU A 482 15.48 -29.24 23.63
C LEU A 482 15.85 -30.33 22.62
N ARG A 483 15.37 -30.16 21.41
CA ARG A 483 15.73 -30.96 20.25
C ARG A 483 17.11 -30.52 19.75
N PRO A 484 17.87 -31.40 19.08
CA PRO A 484 19.19 -31.04 18.55
C PRO A 484 19.17 -29.81 17.62
N GLU A 485 18.10 -29.64 16.83
CA GLU A 485 17.95 -28.52 15.89
C GLU A 485 17.72 -27.18 16.62
N ALA A 486 17.19 -27.22 17.84
CA ALA A 486 16.93 -26.02 18.64
C ALA A 486 18.22 -25.29 19.02
N THR A 487 19.33 -26.02 19.21
CA THR A 487 20.60 -25.42 19.63
C THR A 487 21.12 -24.39 18.65
N ARG A 488 20.94 -24.62 17.34
CA ARG A 488 21.33 -23.64 16.31
C ARG A 488 20.60 -22.31 16.47
N ILE A 489 19.28 -22.36 16.65
CA ILE A 489 18.44 -21.15 16.82
C ILE A 489 18.83 -20.39 18.09
N LEU A 490 19.06 -21.16 19.18
CA LEU A 490 19.44 -20.59 20.46
C LEU A 490 20.86 -20.00 20.42
N ASP A 491 21.81 -20.66 19.79
CA ASP A 491 23.18 -20.16 19.63
C ASP A 491 23.22 -18.88 18.77
N GLU A 492 22.36 -18.77 17.77
CA GLU A 492 22.23 -17.59 16.95
C GLU A 492 21.69 -16.38 17.78
N ALA A 493 20.68 -16.63 18.62
CA ALA A 493 20.16 -15.63 19.54
C ALA A 493 21.20 -15.22 20.59
N ILE A 494 21.96 -16.17 21.14
CA ILE A 494 23.05 -15.93 22.07
C ILE A 494 24.15 -15.08 21.45
N ALA A 495 24.54 -15.37 20.21
CA ALA A 495 25.53 -14.59 19.48
C ALA A 495 25.06 -13.14 19.26
N ALA A 496 23.78 -12.95 18.91
CA ALA A 496 23.18 -11.62 18.79
C ALA A 496 23.18 -10.87 20.14
N MET A 497 22.82 -11.55 21.22
CA MET A 497 22.88 -10.98 22.58
C MET A 497 24.32 -10.67 23.04
N GLY A 498 25.31 -11.40 22.54
CA GLY A 498 26.73 -11.10 22.77
C GLY A 498 27.18 -9.83 22.06
N GLN A 499 26.63 -9.54 20.88
CA GLN A 499 26.96 -8.33 20.10
C GLN A 499 26.21 -7.09 20.57
N ASP A 500 25.05 -7.26 21.19
CA ASP A 500 24.21 -6.16 21.68
C ASP A 500 23.84 -6.36 23.15
N ALA A 501 24.48 -5.59 24.02
CA ALA A 501 24.25 -5.65 25.46
C ALA A 501 22.85 -5.14 25.89
N THR A 502 22.17 -4.38 25.04
CA THR A 502 20.81 -3.85 25.32
C THR A 502 19.70 -4.84 24.98
N LEU A 503 20.03 -5.87 24.23
CA LEU A 503 19.08 -6.88 23.78
C LEU A 503 18.57 -7.71 24.96
N ARG A 504 17.26 -7.78 25.12
CA ARG A 504 16.57 -8.63 26.07
C ARG A 504 15.61 -9.55 25.34
N VAL A 505 15.44 -10.76 25.84
CA VAL A 505 14.59 -11.75 25.19
C VAL A 505 13.54 -12.22 26.20
N GLN A 506 12.29 -12.12 25.78
CA GLN A 506 11.17 -12.79 26.43
C GLN A 506 10.95 -14.14 25.75
N ILE A 507 10.93 -15.20 26.51
CA ILE A 507 10.78 -16.58 26.05
C ILE A 507 9.34 -17.01 26.36
N GLU A 508 8.55 -17.18 25.32
CA GLU A 508 7.14 -17.55 25.42
C GLU A 508 6.96 -19.04 25.18
N GLY A 509 6.46 -19.77 26.17
CA GLY A 509 6.21 -21.20 26.07
C GLY A 509 4.80 -21.53 25.63
N HIS A 510 4.67 -22.35 24.60
CA HIS A 510 3.41 -22.74 24.00
C HIS A 510 3.28 -24.26 23.88
N THR A 511 2.04 -24.73 23.81
CA THR A 511 1.68 -26.14 23.61
C THR A 511 0.64 -26.26 22.50
N CYS A 512 0.37 -27.49 22.09
CA CYS A 512 -0.84 -27.79 21.35
C CYS A 512 -2.01 -27.98 22.34
N ASN A 513 -3.22 -28.10 21.83
CA ASN A 513 -4.46 -28.24 22.60
C ASN A 513 -4.74 -29.66 23.11
N ILE A 514 -3.75 -30.52 23.24
CA ILE A 514 -3.91 -31.87 23.83
C ILE A 514 -3.51 -31.81 25.31
N GLY A 515 -4.43 -32.12 26.20
CA GLY A 515 -4.28 -32.03 27.64
C GLY A 515 -5.24 -31.02 28.26
N THR A 516 -5.12 -30.79 29.58
CA THR A 516 -5.88 -29.71 30.22
C THR A 516 -5.14 -28.39 30.12
N ALA A 517 -5.86 -27.28 30.19
CA ALA A 517 -5.27 -25.95 30.11
C ALA A 517 -4.20 -25.75 31.20
N GLU A 518 -4.45 -26.21 32.42
CA GLU A 518 -3.48 -26.12 33.53
C GLU A 518 -2.20 -26.96 33.25
N TYR A 519 -2.38 -28.15 32.68
CA TYR A 519 -1.27 -28.99 32.27
C TYR A 519 -0.45 -28.33 31.18
N ASN A 520 -1.12 -27.81 30.17
CA ASN A 520 -0.50 -27.15 29.04
C ASN A 520 0.19 -25.83 29.44
N LEU A 521 -0.37 -25.11 30.38
CA LEU A 521 0.27 -23.93 30.96
C LEU A 521 1.58 -24.31 31.67
N ALA A 522 1.56 -25.37 32.49
CA ALA A 522 2.75 -25.89 33.19
C ALA A 522 3.78 -26.46 32.23
N LEU A 523 3.36 -27.14 31.16
CA LEU A 523 4.26 -27.65 30.11
C LEU A 523 4.91 -26.51 29.31
N GLY A 524 4.14 -25.46 28.98
CA GLY A 524 4.69 -24.28 28.36
C GLY A 524 5.71 -23.56 29.23
N ASP A 525 5.47 -23.46 30.54
CA ASP A 525 6.43 -22.89 31.49
C ASP A 525 7.74 -23.70 31.52
N ARG A 526 7.66 -25.04 31.62
CA ARG A 526 8.86 -25.90 31.56
C ARG A 526 9.65 -25.72 30.28
N ARG A 527 8.99 -25.54 29.11
CA ARG A 527 9.63 -25.26 27.82
C ARG A 527 10.35 -23.92 27.82
N ALA A 528 9.69 -22.87 28.28
CA ALA A 528 10.28 -21.55 28.37
C ALA A 528 11.50 -21.54 29.32
N ASN A 529 11.38 -22.19 30.47
CA ASN A 529 12.48 -22.32 31.44
C ASN A 529 13.64 -23.14 30.88
N GLN A 530 13.37 -24.22 30.15
CA GLN A 530 14.43 -25.03 29.52
C GLN A 530 15.24 -24.22 28.50
N VAL A 531 14.59 -23.38 27.73
CA VAL A 531 15.23 -22.44 26.79
C VAL A 531 16.04 -21.40 27.58
N ARG A 532 15.47 -20.79 28.62
CA ARG A 532 16.19 -19.84 29.48
C ARG A 532 17.44 -20.45 30.10
N ASP A 533 17.34 -21.67 30.64
CA ASP A 533 18.45 -22.32 31.27
C ASP A 533 19.58 -22.65 30.26
N TYR A 534 19.22 -22.94 29.01
CA TYR A 534 20.20 -23.06 27.94
C TYR A 534 20.96 -21.76 27.70
N PHE A 535 20.24 -20.61 27.61
CA PHE A 535 20.86 -19.28 27.46
C PHE A 535 21.82 -18.98 28.61
N ILE A 536 21.39 -19.24 29.85
CA ILE A 536 22.22 -19.04 31.06
C ILE A 536 23.47 -19.93 31.03
N SER A 537 23.32 -21.19 30.64
CA SER A 537 24.45 -22.14 30.54
C SER A 537 25.51 -21.71 29.52
N ARG A 538 25.09 -20.89 28.54
CA ARG A 538 25.95 -20.29 27.50
C ARG A 538 26.45 -18.90 27.85
N GLY A 539 26.22 -18.43 29.09
CA GLY A 539 26.78 -17.18 29.61
C GLY A 539 25.88 -15.95 29.44
N VAL A 540 24.63 -16.09 29.02
CA VAL A 540 23.69 -14.98 28.99
C VAL A 540 23.20 -14.66 30.40
N ALA A 541 23.31 -13.40 30.82
CA ALA A 541 22.87 -12.97 32.15
C ALA A 541 21.35 -13.16 32.33
N ALA A 542 20.94 -13.80 33.42
CA ALA A 542 19.54 -14.09 33.72
C ALA A 542 18.63 -12.85 33.70
N ALA A 543 19.15 -11.68 34.09
CA ALA A 543 18.42 -10.40 34.08
C ALA A 543 18.03 -9.91 32.66
N ARG A 544 18.58 -10.53 31.62
CA ARG A 544 18.27 -10.24 30.22
C ARG A 544 17.21 -11.15 29.61
N LEU A 545 16.73 -12.12 30.41
CA LEU A 545 15.81 -13.14 30.00
C LEU A 545 14.55 -13.10 30.87
N THR A 546 13.39 -13.16 30.26
CA THR A 546 12.12 -13.35 30.96
C THR A 546 11.40 -14.53 30.35
N THR A 547 10.66 -15.28 31.16
CA THR A 547 9.86 -16.40 30.69
C THR A 547 8.40 -16.15 30.95
N VAL A 548 7.54 -16.55 30.04
CA VAL A 548 6.09 -16.55 30.19
C VAL A 548 5.52 -17.79 29.49
N SER A 549 4.55 -18.42 30.10
CA SER A 549 3.80 -19.50 29.48
C SER A 549 2.43 -19.02 29.04
N TYR A 550 2.07 -19.37 27.84
CA TYR A 550 0.70 -19.22 27.32
C TYR A 550 0.00 -20.58 27.15
N GLY A 551 0.70 -21.69 27.46
CA GLY A 551 0.11 -23.00 27.25
C GLY A 551 -0.46 -23.16 25.85
N GLU A 552 -1.71 -23.53 25.75
CA GLU A 552 -2.44 -23.68 24.49
C GLU A 552 -3.22 -22.42 24.04
N GLU A 553 -3.25 -21.36 24.86
CA GLU A 553 -4.12 -20.18 24.68
C GLU A 553 -3.73 -19.30 23.48
N ARG A 554 -2.49 -19.42 23.00
CA ARG A 554 -1.99 -18.62 21.84
C ARG A 554 -1.43 -19.51 20.74
N PRO A 555 -2.28 -20.28 20.06
CA PRO A 555 -1.82 -21.11 18.95
C PRO A 555 -1.40 -20.22 17.77
N LYS A 556 -0.27 -20.56 17.16
CA LYS A 556 0.22 -19.90 15.93
C LYS A 556 -0.33 -20.61 14.69
N HIS A 557 -0.68 -21.86 14.83
CA HIS A 557 -1.17 -22.75 13.78
C HIS A 557 -2.44 -23.46 14.23
N ASP A 558 -3.21 -23.93 13.28
CA ASP A 558 -4.40 -24.72 13.57
C ASP A 558 -4.07 -25.97 14.41
N ASN A 559 -4.89 -26.25 15.40
CA ASN A 559 -4.74 -27.38 16.31
C ASN A 559 -5.56 -28.64 15.89
N SER A 560 -6.19 -28.65 14.72
CA SER A 560 -7.03 -29.76 14.27
C SER A 560 -6.23 -30.97 13.78
N ARG A 561 -5.03 -30.75 13.23
CA ARG A 561 -4.19 -31.80 12.63
C ARG A 561 -2.84 -31.86 13.31
N GLU A 562 -2.25 -33.07 13.36
CA GLU A 562 -0.94 -33.24 13.99
C GLU A 562 0.18 -32.46 13.27
N GLU A 563 0.09 -32.34 11.95
CA GLU A 563 1.07 -31.59 11.15
C GLU A 563 1.17 -30.12 11.55
N THR A 564 0.07 -29.55 12.00
CA THR A 564 -0.02 -28.15 12.46
C THR A 564 0.11 -28.03 13.98
N ARG A 565 -0.46 -28.98 14.75
CA ARG A 565 -0.28 -29.03 16.21
C ARG A 565 1.17 -29.08 16.64
N ARG A 566 2.00 -29.86 15.93
CA ARG A 566 3.44 -29.93 16.23
C ARG A 566 4.13 -28.58 16.18
N LEU A 567 3.61 -27.64 15.37
CA LEU A 567 4.15 -26.29 15.24
C LEU A 567 3.69 -25.35 16.38
N ASN A 568 2.66 -25.73 17.13
CA ASN A 568 2.25 -25.02 18.34
C ASN A 568 3.09 -25.45 19.57
N ARG A 569 3.75 -26.62 19.52
CA ARG A 569 4.67 -27.08 20.58
C ARG A 569 6.01 -26.38 20.45
N ARG A 570 6.05 -25.11 20.86
CA ARG A 570 7.20 -24.22 20.62
C ARG A 570 7.53 -23.35 21.83
N ALA A 571 8.73 -22.80 21.83
CA ALA A 571 9.08 -21.60 22.57
C ALA A 571 9.42 -20.48 21.56
N ALA A 572 8.76 -19.35 21.67
CA ALA A 572 9.04 -18.19 20.84
C ALA A 572 10.00 -17.23 21.54
N LEU A 573 10.94 -16.67 20.80
CA LEU A 573 11.93 -15.72 21.30
C LEU A 573 11.52 -14.30 20.90
N VAL A 574 10.89 -13.58 21.80
CA VAL A 574 10.41 -12.21 21.57
C VAL A 574 11.46 -11.21 22.04
N VAL A 575 11.88 -10.37 21.15
CA VAL A 575 12.92 -9.37 21.37
C VAL A 575 12.34 -8.10 21.97
N ASN A 576 12.91 -7.69 23.12
CA ASN A 576 12.62 -6.41 23.75
C ASN A 576 13.90 -5.58 23.78
N LEU A 577 13.93 -4.48 23.02
CA LEU A 577 15.01 -3.49 23.11
C LEU A 577 14.66 -2.51 24.23
N GLN A 578 15.43 -2.50 25.31
CA GLN A 578 15.35 -1.38 26.27
C GLN A 578 16.01 -0.17 25.63
N ARG A 579 15.22 0.86 25.35
CA ARG A 579 15.70 2.19 24.97
C ARG A 579 16.25 2.93 26.19
#